data_d724f7938fd1d187882820eb72379410
#
_entry.id   d724f7938fd1d187882820eb72379410
#
_cell.length_a   1.000
_cell.length_b   1.000
_cell.length_c   1.000
_cell.angle_alpha   90.00
_cell.angle_beta   90.00
_cell.angle_gamma   90.00
#
_symmetry.space_group_name_H-M   'P 1'
#
loop_
_entity.id
_entity.type
_entity.pdbx_description
1 polymer ?
#
loop_
_entity_poly.entity_id
_entity_poly.type
_entity_poly.pdbx_seq_one_letter_code
_entity_poly.pdbx_strand_id
1 'polypeptide(L)'
;MGVNIRGRSFLTLLDFTPAEINYLIDLAAEFKRMKANGVEHKFLTDKQVVLLFEKTSTRTRCAFEVGARDLGMGVTFLDPASSQMGKKESLADTAKVLGRMYDGIEYRGFKQSVVEDLAKYSGVPVWNGLTDDFHPTQMLADMLTAKEEFGDLRGRKLTFFGDARNNVANSLMVVCSKLGMRFCACGPKELMPSETLVAKCQAVAAETGAEIVLTDDVAVGAKDCDIVYTDIWVSMGEPAELWAKRIELLLPYQVNKELMAMAKPEAIFLHCLPSFHDRETTVGEDIYRQFGIPAMEVTDDVFLGKQARQFDEAENRMHTIKAVMYATLK
;
A
#
# COMPACT_ATOMS: atom_id res chain seq x y z
N MET A 1 -22.52 2.27 17.75
CA MET A 1 -21.66 3.40 18.19
C MET A 1 -20.94 3.92 16.96
N GLY A 2 -20.82 5.25 16.78
CA GLY A 2 -20.03 5.81 15.67
C GLY A 2 -18.53 5.54 15.87
N VAL A 3 -17.81 5.37 14.76
CA VAL A 3 -16.35 5.24 14.76
C VAL A 3 -15.73 6.58 15.15
N ASN A 4 -14.78 6.57 16.08
CA ASN A 4 -13.98 7.74 16.46
C ASN A 4 -12.51 7.33 16.57
N ILE A 5 -11.69 7.82 15.62
CA ILE A 5 -10.23 7.58 15.58
C ILE A 5 -9.42 8.88 15.69
N ARG A 6 -10.06 9.95 16.16
CA ARG A 6 -9.40 11.25 16.37
C ARG A 6 -8.18 11.11 17.28
N GLY A 7 -7.09 11.75 16.89
CA GLY A 7 -5.82 11.74 17.63
C GLY A 7 -4.99 10.45 17.46
N ARG A 8 -5.52 9.42 16.79
CA ARG A 8 -4.78 8.17 16.56
C ARG A 8 -3.83 8.29 15.38
N SER A 9 -2.67 7.67 15.53
CA SER A 9 -1.73 7.45 14.42
C SER A 9 -2.19 6.28 13.53
N PHE A 10 -1.78 6.30 12.26
CA PHE A 10 -2.10 5.29 11.25
C PHE A 10 -0.83 4.59 10.79
N LEU A 11 -0.34 3.64 11.59
CA LEU A 11 0.98 3.01 11.41
C LEU A 11 0.90 1.66 10.69
N THR A 12 -0.10 0.86 11.06
CA THR A 12 -0.43 -0.43 10.46
C THR A 12 -1.93 -0.71 10.63
N LEU A 13 -2.53 -1.48 9.72
CA LEU A 13 -3.94 -1.90 9.85
C LEU A 13 -4.17 -2.94 10.94
N LEU A 14 -3.12 -3.52 11.51
CA LEU A 14 -3.24 -4.37 12.70
C LEU A 14 -3.89 -3.63 13.88
N ASP A 15 -3.66 -2.32 14.00
CA ASP A 15 -4.14 -1.48 15.09
C ASP A 15 -5.61 -1.05 14.94
N PHE A 16 -6.25 -1.38 13.81
CA PHE A 16 -7.60 -0.96 13.49
C PHE A 16 -8.58 -2.13 13.46
N THR A 17 -9.80 -1.87 13.93
CA THR A 17 -10.90 -2.83 13.83
C THR A 17 -11.46 -2.88 12.40
N PRO A 18 -12.14 -3.97 12.00
CA PRO A 18 -12.85 -4.04 10.72
C PRO A 18 -13.82 -2.87 10.48
N ALA A 19 -14.51 -2.42 11.52
CA ALA A 19 -15.45 -1.30 11.44
C ALA A 19 -14.73 0.03 11.14
N GLU A 20 -13.58 0.28 11.76
CA GLU A 20 -12.77 1.47 11.50
C GLU A 20 -12.18 1.47 10.09
N ILE A 21 -11.73 0.32 9.59
CA ILE A 21 -11.21 0.18 8.23
C ILE A 21 -12.33 0.45 7.21
N ASN A 22 -13.51 -0.17 7.38
CA ASN A 22 -14.65 0.08 6.49
C ASN A 22 -15.10 1.55 6.53
N TYR A 23 -15.12 2.17 7.70
CA TYR A 23 -15.42 3.60 7.84
C TYR A 23 -14.46 4.47 7.01
N LEU A 24 -13.15 4.19 7.05
CA LEU A 24 -12.17 4.94 6.26
C LEU A 24 -12.36 4.74 4.76
N ILE A 25 -12.68 3.51 4.32
CA ILE A 25 -12.97 3.21 2.90
C ILE A 25 -14.24 3.95 2.44
N ASP A 26 -15.31 3.92 3.24
CA ASP A 26 -16.58 4.59 2.90
C ASP A 26 -16.43 6.10 2.86
N LEU A 27 -15.71 6.67 3.81
CA LEU A 27 -15.38 8.10 3.84
C LEU A 27 -14.53 8.52 2.63
N ALA A 28 -13.59 7.67 2.20
CA ALA A 28 -12.79 7.91 0.99
C ALA A 28 -13.65 7.90 -0.28
N ALA A 29 -14.59 6.97 -0.40
CA ALA A 29 -15.57 6.94 -1.49
C ALA A 29 -16.43 8.22 -1.53
N GLU A 30 -16.79 8.75 -0.36
CA GLU A 30 -17.51 10.03 -0.27
C GLU A 30 -16.64 11.20 -0.75
N PHE A 31 -15.38 11.29 -0.32
CA PHE A 31 -14.44 12.32 -0.80
C PHE A 31 -14.17 12.21 -2.30
N LYS A 32 -14.09 11.01 -2.86
CA LYS A 32 -13.97 10.79 -4.31
C LYS A 32 -15.17 11.36 -5.04
N ARG A 33 -16.37 11.06 -4.57
CA ARG A 33 -17.63 11.54 -5.13
C ARG A 33 -17.77 13.07 -5.01
N MET A 34 -17.40 13.68 -3.87
CA MET A 34 -17.38 15.12 -3.69
C MET A 34 -16.45 15.79 -4.71
N LYS A 35 -15.23 15.29 -4.88
CA LYS A 35 -14.26 15.84 -5.84
C LYS A 35 -14.78 15.73 -7.27
N ALA A 36 -15.30 14.57 -7.68
CA ALA A 36 -15.84 14.35 -9.01
C ALA A 36 -17.00 15.28 -9.35
N ASN A 37 -17.82 15.65 -8.36
CA ASN A 37 -18.96 16.55 -8.51
C ASN A 37 -18.63 18.03 -8.25
N GLY A 38 -17.37 18.39 -8.05
CA GLY A 38 -16.95 19.77 -7.78
C GLY A 38 -17.44 20.32 -6.42
N VAL A 39 -17.82 19.45 -5.49
CA VAL A 39 -18.26 19.84 -4.15
C VAL A 39 -17.05 20.20 -3.28
N GLU A 40 -17.02 21.43 -2.79
CA GLU A 40 -15.96 21.89 -1.89
C GLU A 40 -15.98 21.11 -0.58
N HIS A 41 -14.80 20.67 -0.12
CA HIS A 41 -14.65 19.88 1.11
C HIS A 41 -13.41 20.29 1.93
N LYS A 42 -13.19 21.59 2.07
CA LYS A 42 -12.11 22.20 2.88
C LYS A 42 -12.42 22.11 4.38
N PHE A 43 -12.49 20.89 4.91
CA PHE A 43 -12.92 20.65 6.30
C PHE A 43 -11.83 20.87 7.36
N LEU A 44 -10.57 21.09 6.95
CA LEU A 44 -9.40 21.21 7.82
C LEU A 44 -8.56 22.45 7.48
N THR A 45 -9.23 23.60 7.30
CA THR A 45 -8.60 24.86 6.83
C THR A 45 -7.52 25.41 7.75
N ASP A 46 -7.58 25.11 9.06
CA ASP A 46 -6.64 25.62 10.05
C ASP A 46 -5.53 24.62 10.40
N LYS A 47 -5.45 23.49 9.65
CA LYS A 47 -4.51 22.43 9.92
C LYS A 47 -3.26 22.51 9.06
N GLN A 48 -2.13 22.14 9.64
CA GLN A 48 -0.82 22.11 8.98
C GLN A 48 -0.25 20.70 9.07
N VAL A 49 0.26 20.16 7.98
CA VAL A 49 0.91 18.84 7.96
C VAL A 49 2.30 18.90 7.38
N VAL A 50 3.18 18.05 7.89
CA VAL A 50 4.51 17.83 7.35
C VAL A 50 4.60 16.45 6.73
N LEU A 51 5.20 16.37 5.54
CA LEU A 51 5.53 15.14 4.83
C LEU A 51 7.03 14.92 4.97
N LEU A 52 7.40 13.88 5.73
CA LEU A 52 8.78 13.55 6.08
C LEU A 52 9.23 12.31 5.32
N PHE A 53 10.08 12.50 4.32
CA PHE A 53 10.53 11.45 3.43
C PHE A 53 12.01 11.10 3.64
N GLU A 54 12.32 9.85 3.91
CA GLU A 54 13.65 9.27 3.79
C GLU A 54 13.81 8.46 2.49
N LYS A 55 12.70 8.03 1.89
CA LYS A 55 12.62 7.27 0.64
C LYS A 55 11.75 8.02 -0.37
N THR A 56 12.27 8.29 -1.55
CA THR A 56 11.57 9.05 -2.58
C THR A 56 10.28 8.38 -3.03
N SER A 57 9.28 9.18 -3.40
CA SER A 57 8.02 8.69 -3.99
C SER A 57 7.25 9.81 -4.68
N THR A 58 6.90 9.61 -5.94
CA THR A 58 6.01 10.50 -6.67
C THR A 58 4.57 10.39 -6.16
N ARG A 59 4.01 9.18 -6.15
CA ARG A 59 2.60 8.93 -5.83
C ARG A 59 2.22 9.27 -4.40
N THR A 60 2.99 8.81 -3.40
CA THR A 60 2.71 9.11 -1.99
C THR A 60 2.76 10.61 -1.73
N ARG A 61 3.79 11.29 -2.24
CA ARG A 61 3.92 12.73 -2.12
C ARG A 61 2.73 13.46 -2.75
N CYS A 62 2.42 13.19 -4.02
CA CYS A 62 1.31 13.83 -4.72
C CYS A 62 -0.03 13.56 -4.02
N ALA A 63 -0.28 12.33 -3.56
CA ALA A 63 -1.53 11.96 -2.90
C ALA A 63 -1.72 12.71 -1.57
N PHE A 64 -0.68 12.83 -0.75
CA PHE A 64 -0.75 13.63 0.49
C PHE A 64 -0.83 15.13 0.21
N GLU A 65 -0.01 15.67 -0.69
CA GLU A 65 -0.04 17.11 -1.01
C GLU A 65 -1.39 17.55 -1.58
N VAL A 66 -1.91 16.82 -2.56
CA VAL A 66 -3.21 17.16 -3.18
C VAL A 66 -4.35 16.89 -2.20
N GLY A 67 -4.32 15.75 -1.50
CA GLY A 67 -5.34 15.40 -0.51
C GLY A 67 -5.44 16.42 0.64
N ALA A 68 -4.30 16.88 1.16
CA ALA A 68 -4.27 17.92 2.19
C ALA A 68 -4.81 19.26 1.67
N ARG A 69 -4.42 19.69 0.46
CA ARG A 69 -4.94 20.91 -0.16
C ARG A 69 -6.44 20.83 -0.46
N ASP A 70 -6.95 19.69 -0.90
CA ASP A 70 -8.39 19.46 -1.08
C ASP A 70 -9.16 19.66 0.24
N LEU A 71 -8.56 19.25 1.37
CA LEU A 71 -9.12 19.45 2.72
C LEU A 71 -8.88 20.88 3.28
N GLY A 72 -8.15 21.74 2.57
CA GLY A 72 -7.84 23.10 2.97
C GLY A 72 -6.61 23.25 3.88
N MET A 73 -5.80 22.21 4.00
CA MET A 73 -4.62 22.19 4.88
C MET A 73 -3.39 22.83 4.24
N GLY A 74 -2.51 23.39 5.07
CA GLY A 74 -1.14 23.72 4.67
C GLY A 74 -0.23 22.49 4.70
N VAL A 75 0.73 22.43 3.76
CA VAL A 75 1.62 21.26 3.60
C VAL A 75 3.06 21.72 3.51
N THR A 76 3.95 21.10 4.28
CA THR A 76 5.40 21.23 4.16
C THR A 76 6.01 19.88 3.76
N PHE A 77 6.88 19.89 2.77
CA PHE A 77 7.62 18.67 2.36
C PHE A 77 9.07 18.76 2.82
N LEU A 78 9.52 17.73 3.53
CA LEU A 78 10.91 17.55 3.97
C LEU A 78 11.48 16.26 3.38
N ASP A 79 12.48 16.41 2.54
CA ASP A 79 13.25 15.31 1.97
C ASP A 79 14.53 15.01 2.79
N PRO A 80 15.29 13.93 2.47
CA PRO A 80 16.52 13.61 3.19
C PRO A 80 17.60 14.71 3.12
N ALA A 81 17.58 15.56 2.09
CA ALA A 81 18.55 16.65 1.93
C ALA A 81 18.19 17.86 2.81
N SER A 82 16.90 18.11 2.99
CA SER A 82 16.37 19.23 3.78
C SER A 82 16.13 18.89 5.25
N SER A 83 16.25 17.60 5.66
CA SER A 83 16.07 17.16 7.04
C SER A 83 17.40 16.91 7.76
N GLN A 84 17.46 17.26 9.05
CA GLN A 84 18.58 16.95 9.95
C GLN A 84 18.34 15.67 10.76
N MET A 85 17.18 15.04 10.64
CA MET A 85 16.77 13.84 11.35
C MET A 85 17.79 12.69 11.17
N GLY A 86 18.19 12.09 12.28
CA GLY A 86 19.17 11.00 12.27
C GLY A 86 20.61 11.41 11.92
N LYS A 87 20.87 12.71 11.65
CA LYS A 87 22.21 13.23 11.33
C LYS A 87 22.75 14.11 12.46
N LYS A 88 22.16 15.26 12.67
CA LYS A 88 22.54 16.23 13.71
C LYS A 88 21.49 16.32 14.82
N GLU A 89 20.31 15.76 14.62
CA GLU A 89 19.20 15.78 15.56
C GLU A 89 18.68 14.36 15.78
N SER A 90 18.35 14.02 17.04
CA SER A 90 17.75 12.73 17.35
C SER A 90 16.33 12.65 16.78
N LEU A 91 15.88 11.42 16.46
CA LEU A 91 14.50 11.20 15.99
C LEU A 91 13.45 11.72 16.99
N ALA A 92 13.69 11.49 18.30
CA ALA A 92 12.79 11.96 19.37
C ALA A 92 12.71 13.48 19.44
N ASP A 93 13.81 14.20 19.22
CA ASP A 93 13.80 15.66 19.25
C ASP A 93 13.15 16.22 17.99
N THR A 94 13.47 15.68 16.81
CA THR A 94 12.76 16.04 15.57
C THR A 94 11.26 15.82 15.73
N ALA A 95 10.83 14.67 16.26
CA ALA A 95 9.40 14.38 16.48
C ALA A 95 8.73 15.43 17.39
N LYS A 96 9.37 15.79 18.51
CA LYS A 96 8.84 16.81 19.45
C LYS A 96 8.76 18.21 18.82
N VAL A 97 9.74 18.56 18.00
CA VAL A 97 9.72 19.86 17.28
C VAL A 97 8.61 19.89 16.25
N LEU A 98 8.51 18.86 15.40
CA LEU A 98 7.48 18.80 14.37
C LEU A 98 6.07 18.75 14.99
N GLY A 99 5.87 17.96 16.05
CA GLY A 99 4.58 17.88 16.75
C GLY A 99 4.13 19.15 17.46
N ARG A 100 5.01 20.17 17.60
CA ARG A 100 4.64 21.51 18.11
C ARG A 100 4.35 22.51 17.01
N MET A 101 4.72 22.20 15.77
CA MET A 101 4.53 23.08 14.61
C MET A 101 3.39 22.60 13.71
N TYR A 102 3.14 21.30 13.68
CA TYR A 102 2.19 20.66 12.77
C TYR A 102 1.11 19.90 13.54
N ASP A 103 -0.06 19.76 12.92
CA ASP A 103 -1.18 18.97 13.45
C ASP A 103 -1.06 17.47 13.13
N GLY A 104 -0.24 17.11 12.15
CA GLY A 104 0.00 15.73 11.75
C GLY A 104 1.28 15.56 10.95
N ILE A 105 1.86 14.35 10.99
CA ILE A 105 3.12 14.00 10.35
C ILE A 105 2.90 12.79 9.45
N GLU A 106 3.19 12.92 8.17
CA GLU A 106 3.38 11.75 7.30
C GLU A 106 4.85 11.35 7.31
N TYR A 107 5.10 10.06 7.38
CA TYR A 107 6.44 9.50 7.26
C TYR A 107 6.49 8.43 6.18
N ARG A 108 7.48 8.55 5.30
CA ARG A 108 7.84 7.52 4.32
C ARG A 108 9.33 7.22 4.40
N GLY A 109 9.68 6.01 4.77
CA GLY A 109 11.10 5.64 4.97
C GLY A 109 11.33 4.14 4.96
N PHE A 110 12.24 3.71 5.82
CA PHE A 110 12.71 2.33 5.88
C PHE A 110 12.12 1.58 7.08
N LYS A 111 12.61 1.84 8.27
CA LYS A 111 12.28 1.05 9.47
C LYS A 111 10.91 1.39 10.04
N GLN A 112 10.13 0.37 10.37
CA GLN A 112 8.86 0.53 11.08
C GLN A 112 9.06 1.20 12.44
N SER A 113 10.14 0.90 13.17
CA SER A 113 10.45 1.54 14.46
C SER A 113 10.59 3.07 14.36
N VAL A 114 10.99 3.63 13.22
CA VAL A 114 11.09 5.08 13.04
C VAL A 114 9.71 5.74 13.04
N VAL A 115 8.75 5.18 12.31
CA VAL A 115 7.39 5.74 12.30
C VAL A 115 6.67 5.55 13.64
N GLU A 116 6.98 4.47 14.36
CA GLU A 116 6.47 4.21 15.72
C GLU A 116 7.04 5.20 16.73
N ASP A 117 8.35 5.48 16.67
CA ASP A 117 8.99 6.50 17.52
C ASP A 117 8.49 7.92 17.20
N LEU A 118 8.28 8.26 15.93
CA LEU A 118 7.62 9.53 15.55
C LEU A 118 6.25 9.64 16.22
N ALA A 119 5.43 8.60 16.15
CA ALA A 119 4.10 8.58 16.77
C ALA A 119 4.18 8.70 18.31
N LYS A 120 5.17 8.05 18.91
CA LYS A 120 5.39 8.07 20.36
C LYS A 120 5.80 9.44 20.91
N TYR A 121 6.64 10.18 20.16
CA TYR A 121 7.27 11.38 20.69
C TYR A 121 6.68 12.70 20.16
N SER A 122 5.92 12.68 19.04
CA SER A 122 5.40 13.92 18.43
C SER A 122 4.21 14.53 19.18
N GLY A 123 3.35 13.69 19.78
CA GLY A 123 2.10 14.14 20.41
C GLY A 123 0.99 14.50 19.42
N VAL A 124 1.18 14.25 18.12
CA VAL A 124 0.19 14.43 17.04
C VAL A 124 0.04 13.14 16.24
N PRO A 125 -1.05 12.96 15.48
CA PRO A 125 -1.19 11.81 14.58
C PRO A 125 -0.03 11.68 13.60
N VAL A 126 0.49 10.46 13.46
CA VAL A 126 1.51 10.10 12.48
C VAL A 126 0.93 9.08 11.51
N TRP A 127 1.15 9.29 10.21
CA TRP A 127 0.66 8.43 9.14
C TRP A 127 1.82 7.76 8.42
N ASN A 128 1.78 6.43 8.38
CA ASN A 128 2.76 5.62 7.67
C ASN A 128 2.49 5.64 6.15
N GLY A 129 3.24 6.44 5.41
CA GLY A 129 3.21 6.48 3.95
C GLY A 129 3.82 5.23 3.30
N LEU A 130 4.84 4.65 3.94
CA LEU A 130 5.46 3.35 3.66
C LEU A 130 6.65 3.12 4.60
N THR A 131 6.78 1.91 5.10
CA THR A 131 8.01 1.37 5.68
C THR A 131 8.39 0.05 4.99
N ASP A 132 9.52 -0.55 5.36
CA ASP A 132 9.91 -1.86 4.83
C ASP A 132 8.96 -2.99 5.28
N ASP A 133 8.24 -2.80 6.41
CA ASP A 133 7.32 -3.79 6.96
C ASP A 133 5.88 -3.60 6.47
N PHE A 134 5.39 -2.34 6.34
CA PHE A 134 3.99 -2.05 6.04
C PHE A 134 3.78 -0.85 5.11
N HIS A 135 2.67 -0.91 4.35
CA HIS A 135 2.17 0.17 3.49
C HIS A 135 0.64 0.38 3.67
N PRO A 136 0.19 0.80 4.88
CA PRO A 136 -1.24 0.79 5.22
C PRO A 136 -2.09 1.74 4.36
N THR A 137 -1.54 2.87 3.90
CA THR A 137 -2.26 3.82 3.04
C THR A 137 -2.55 3.26 1.65
N GLN A 138 -1.70 2.35 1.15
CA GLN A 138 -1.96 1.63 -0.10
C GLN A 138 -3.15 0.70 0.04
N MET A 139 -3.21 -0.06 1.13
CA MET A 139 -4.27 -1.05 1.38
C MET A 139 -5.67 -0.47 1.37
N LEU A 140 -5.85 0.74 1.90
CA LEU A 140 -7.15 1.39 1.83
C LEU A 140 -7.56 1.71 0.39
N ALA A 141 -6.60 2.09 -0.47
CA ALA A 141 -6.85 2.36 -1.88
C ALA A 141 -7.18 1.07 -2.65
N ASP A 142 -6.44 0.00 -2.39
CA ASP A 142 -6.68 -1.32 -2.98
C ASP A 142 -8.09 -1.81 -2.64
N MET A 143 -8.47 -1.69 -1.37
CA MET A 143 -9.78 -2.11 -0.90
C MET A 143 -10.91 -1.20 -1.40
N LEU A 144 -10.68 0.10 -1.56
CA LEU A 144 -11.63 1.00 -2.20
C LEU A 144 -11.85 0.62 -3.67
N THR A 145 -10.76 0.37 -4.41
CA THR A 145 -10.82 -0.05 -5.82
C THR A 145 -11.54 -1.39 -5.96
N ALA A 146 -11.21 -2.36 -5.12
CA ALA A 146 -11.91 -3.64 -5.10
C ALA A 146 -13.41 -3.49 -4.75
N LYS A 147 -13.74 -2.59 -3.82
CA LYS A 147 -15.13 -2.31 -3.44
C LYS A 147 -15.92 -1.62 -4.57
N GLU A 148 -15.29 -0.76 -5.34
CA GLU A 148 -15.88 -0.13 -6.53
C GLU A 148 -16.24 -1.17 -7.60
N GLU A 149 -15.42 -2.22 -7.77
CA GLU A 149 -15.67 -3.31 -8.74
C GLU A 149 -16.67 -4.36 -8.24
N PHE A 150 -16.54 -4.78 -6.97
CA PHE A 150 -17.25 -5.96 -6.46
C PHE A 150 -18.34 -5.67 -5.42
N GLY A 151 -18.39 -4.46 -4.88
CA GLY A 151 -19.31 -4.10 -3.79
C GLY A 151 -18.84 -4.68 -2.45
N ASP A 152 -19.30 -5.89 -2.11
CA ASP A 152 -18.89 -6.59 -0.87
C ASP A 152 -17.57 -7.33 -1.06
N LEU A 153 -16.63 -7.12 -0.13
CA LEU A 153 -15.31 -7.73 -0.16
C LEU A 153 -15.24 -9.04 0.64
N ARG A 154 -16.21 -9.30 1.52
CA ARG A 154 -16.22 -10.51 2.34
C ARG A 154 -16.23 -11.76 1.48
N GLY A 155 -15.31 -12.69 1.76
CA GLY A 155 -15.13 -13.94 1.02
C GLY A 155 -14.49 -13.80 -0.36
N ARG A 156 -14.20 -12.58 -0.86
CA ARG A 156 -13.42 -12.39 -2.09
C ARG A 156 -12.00 -12.89 -1.90
N LYS A 157 -11.44 -13.49 -2.93
CA LYS A 157 -10.06 -14.00 -2.93
C LYS A 157 -9.13 -12.98 -3.57
N LEU A 158 -8.15 -12.52 -2.80
CA LEU A 158 -6.99 -11.77 -3.29
C LEU A 158 -5.76 -12.68 -3.24
N THR A 159 -5.08 -12.83 -4.36
CA THR A 159 -3.80 -13.54 -4.42
C THR A 159 -2.68 -12.58 -4.79
N PHE A 160 -1.66 -12.53 -3.94
CA PHE A 160 -0.41 -11.85 -4.22
C PHE A 160 0.59 -12.84 -4.85
N PHE A 161 1.11 -12.51 -6.03
CA PHE A 161 2.09 -13.31 -6.75
C PHE A 161 3.47 -12.64 -6.69
N GLY A 162 4.48 -13.36 -6.19
CA GLY A 162 5.85 -12.86 -6.16
C GLY A 162 6.56 -13.00 -4.81
N ASP A 163 7.37 -12.01 -4.41
CA ASP A 163 8.04 -11.96 -3.11
C ASP A 163 7.05 -11.53 -2.01
N ALA A 164 6.45 -12.50 -1.34
CA ALA A 164 5.43 -12.29 -0.33
C ALA A 164 5.99 -11.83 1.04
N ARG A 165 7.29 -11.56 1.15
CA ARG A 165 7.90 -10.97 2.36
C ARG A 165 7.83 -9.45 2.36
N ASN A 166 7.49 -8.82 1.22
CA ASN A 166 7.51 -7.37 1.09
C ASN A 166 6.38 -6.70 1.88
N ASN A 167 6.49 -5.39 2.07
CA ASN A 167 5.53 -4.59 2.84
C ASN A 167 4.12 -4.58 2.24
N VAL A 168 3.99 -4.69 0.91
CA VAL A 168 2.68 -4.74 0.24
C VAL A 168 1.98 -6.06 0.54
N ALA A 169 2.66 -7.20 0.33
CA ALA A 169 2.11 -8.52 0.64
C ALA A 169 1.76 -8.65 2.13
N ASN A 170 2.63 -8.18 3.03
CA ASN A 170 2.37 -8.14 4.46
C ASN A 170 1.09 -7.35 4.78
N SER A 171 0.95 -6.17 4.19
CA SER A 171 -0.20 -5.30 4.44
C SER A 171 -1.48 -5.82 3.82
N LEU A 172 -1.42 -6.45 2.64
CA LEU A 172 -2.55 -7.14 2.00
C LEU A 172 -3.05 -8.29 2.87
N MET A 173 -2.15 -9.11 3.42
CA MET A 173 -2.52 -10.19 4.34
C MET A 173 -3.26 -9.63 5.57
N VAL A 174 -2.77 -8.53 6.13
CA VAL A 174 -3.42 -7.86 7.28
C VAL A 174 -4.81 -7.35 6.90
N VAL A 175 -4.95 -6.58 5.83
CA VAL A 175 -6.26 -5.99 5.46
C VAL A 175 -7.28 -7.07 5.09
N CYS A 176 -6.86 -8.11 4.36
CA CYS A 176 -7.73 -9.23 4.02
C CYS A 176 -8.20 -9.98 5.27
N SER A 177 -7.31 -10.21 6.25
CA SER A 177 -7.70 -10.84 7.53
C SER A 177 -8.73 -10.00 8.29
N LYS A 178 -8.60 -8.66 8.27
CA LYS A 178 -9.54 -7.75 8.93
C LYS A 178 -10.90 -7.69 8.23
N LEU A 179 -10.94 -7.75 6.90
CA LEU A 179 -12.18 -7.59 6.13
C LEU A 179 -12.92 -8.91 5.83
N GLY A 180 -12.46 -10.05 6.37
CA GLY A 180 -13.09 -11.34 6.13
C GLY A 180 -12.90 -11.84 4.69
N MET A 181 -11.80 -11.44 4.02
CA MET A 181 -11.43 -11.88 2.69
C MET A 181 -10.58 -13.15 2.73
N ARG A 182 -10.44 -13.82 1.58
CA ARG A 182 -9.46 -14.90 1.40
C ARG A 182 -8.18 -14.31 0.83
N PHE A 183 -7.08 -14.38 1.58
CA PHE A 183 -5.75 -13.98 1.12
C PHE A 183 -4.92 -15.20 0.75
N CYS A 184 -4.25 -15.15 -0.39
CA CYS A 184 -3.29 -16.15 -0.80
C CYS A 184 -1.95 -15.49 -1.12
N ALA A 185 -0.89 -15.88 -0.43
CA ALA A 185 0.48 -15.55 -0.84
C ALA A 185 0.98 -16.69 -1.75
N CYS A 186 1.22 -16.39 -3.02
CA CYS A 186 1.70 -17.31 -4.02
C CYS A 186 3.09 -16.92 -4.50
N GLY A 187 4.09 -17.67 -4.10
CA GLY A 187 5.50 -17.37 -4.41
C GLY A 187 6.44 -18.49 -3.97
N PRO A 188 7.75 -18.32 -4.18
CA PRO A 188 8.76 -19.27 -3.71
C PRO A 188 8.71 -19.44 -2.18
N LYS A 189 8.95 -20.66 -1.70
CA LYS A 189 8.92 -20.98 -0.26
C LYS A 189 9.84 -20.10 0.59
N GLU A 190 11.01 -19.75 0.05
CA GLU A 190 11.97 -18.89 0.72
C GLU A 190 11.57 -17.40 0.76
N LEU A 191 10.51 -17.02 0.04
CA LEU A 191 9.99 -15.67 -0.05
C LEU A 191 8.57 -15.54 0.54
N MET A 192 8.20 -16.44 1.46
CA MET A 192 6.93 -16.37 2.18
C MET A 192 6.98 -15.38 3.34
N PRO A 193 5.82 -14.83 3.78
CA PRO A 193 5.73 -13.93 4.92
C PRO A 193 6.28 -14.57 6.21
N SER A 194 6.68 -13.75 7.17
CA SER A 194 7.16 -14.25 8.46
C SER A 194 6.06 -15.04 9.21
N GLU A 195 6.43 -16.15 9.83
CA GLU A 195 5.52 -16.98 10.63
C GLU A 195 4.80 -16.18 11.72
N THR A 196 5.49 -15.21 12.32
CA THR A 196 4.92 -14.32 13.34
C THR A 196 3.77 -13.47 12.79
N LEU A 197 3.91 -12.92 11.60
CA LEU A 197 2.85 -12.12 10.97
C LEU A 197 1.70 -13.01 10.51
N VAL A 198 2.01 -14.16 9.92
CA VAL A 198 1.01 -15.17 9.52
C VAL A 198 0.15 -15.58 10.71
N ALA A 199 0.77 -15.92 11.86
CA ALA A 199 0.04 -16.31 13.06
C ALA A 199 -0.88 -15.18 13.59
N LYS A 200 -0.42 -13.91 13.57
CA LYS A 200 -1.25 -12.75 13.92
C LYS A 200 -2.46 -12.61 12.97
N CYS A 201 -2.25 -12.74 11.67
CA CYS A 201 -3.33 -12.63 10.68
C CYS A 201 -4.30 -13.82 10.78
N GLN A 202 -3.84 -15.03 11.06
CA GLN A 202 -4.68 -16.20 11.30
C GLN A 202 -5.56 -16.05 12.55
N ALA A 203 -5.03 -15.45 13.63
CA ALA A 203 -5.82 -15.15 14.80
C ALA A 203 -6.96 -14.16 14.50
N VAL A 204 -6.68 -13.11 13.74
CA VAL A 204 -7.71 -12.16 13.26
C VAL A 204 -8.70 -12.85 12.32
N ALA A 205 -8.20 -13.69 11.41
CA ALA A 205 -9.03 -14.44 10.45
C ALA A 205 -10.05 -15.35 11.13
N ALA A 206 -9.68 -15.98 12.26
CA ALA A 206 -10.59 -16.80 13.05
C ALA A 206 -11.80 -16.01 13.60
N GLU A 207 -11.63 -14.71 13.84
CA GLU A 207 -12.71 -13.83 14.35
C GLU A 207 -13.57 -13.27 13.21
N THR A 208 -12.96 -12.99 12.05
CA THR A 208 -13.62 -12.30 10.92
C THR A 208 -14.22 -13.23 9.88
N GLY A 209 -13.81 -14.51 9.88
CA GLY A 209 -14.13 -15.49 8.84
C GLY A 209 -13.25 -15.37 7.61
N ALA A 210 -12.10 -14.69 7.69
CA ALA A 210 -11.11 -14.65 6.64
C ALA A 210 -10.34 -15.98 6.52
N GLU A 211 -9.65 -16.16 5.41
CA GLU A 211 -8.79 -17.34 5.16
C GLU A 211 -7.41 -16.87 4.69
N ILE A 212 -6.35 -17.46 5.24
CA ILE A 212 -4.96 -17.16 4.88
C ILE A 212 -4.29 -18.43 4.33
N VAL A 213 -3.88 -18.39 3.08
CA VAL A 213 -3.24 -19.50 2.38
C VAL A 213 -1.84 -19.09 1.92
N LEU A 214 -0.88 -19.97 2.06
CA LEU A 214 0.48 -19.83 1.51
C LEU A 214 0.72 -20.98 0.53
N THR A 215 1.17 -20.73 -0.68
CA THR A 215 1.41 -21.75 -1.69
C THR A 215 2.55 -21.35 -2.65
N ASP A 216 3.28 -22.33 -3.13
CA ASP A 216 4.24 -22.20 -4.23
C ASP A 216 3.65 -22.65 -5.58
N ASP A 217 2.40 -23.11 -5.60
CA ASP A 217 1.68 -23.55 -6.80
C ASP A 217 0.84 -22.40 -7.37
N VAL A 218 1.24 -21.92 -8.55
CA VAL A 218 0.56 -20.81 -9.27
C VAL A 218 -0.90 -21.17 -9.60
N ALA A 219 -1.19 -22.42 -9.97
CA ALA A 219 -2.55 -22.83 -10.30
C ALA A 219 -3.46 -22.80 -9.07
N VAL A 220 -2.96 -23.20 -7.90
CA VAL A 220 -3.68 -23.08 -6.62
C VAL A 220 -3.88 -21.60 -6.25
N GLY A 221 -2.86 -20.77 -6.44
CA GLY A 221 -2.93 -19.34 -6.22
C GLY A 221 -3.98 -18.66 -7.09
N ALA A 222 -3.96 -18.93 -8.39
CA ALA A 222 -4.83 -18.27 -9.37
C ALA A 222 -6.29 -18.79 -9.35
N LYS A 223 -6.50 -20.05 -9.00
CA LYS A 223 -7.85 -20.65 -9.00
C LYS A 223 -8.83 -19.85 -8.13
N ASP A 224 -10.00 -19.52 -8.71
CA ASP A 224 -11.08 -18.77 -8.04
C ASP A 224 -10.66 -17.39 -7.50
N CYS A 225 -9.58 -16.80 -8.03
CA CYS A 225 -9.08 -15.50 -7.64
C CYS A 225 -10.00 -14.38 -8.18
N ASP A 226 -10.38 -13.44 -7.32
CA ASP A 226 -11.12 -12.22 -7.69
C ASP A 226 -10.17 -11.05 -7.96
N ILE A 227 -9.04 -11.00 -7.24
CA ILE A 227 -8.06 -9.91 -7.31
C ILE A 227 -6.66 -10.50 -7.43
N VAL A 228 -6.03 -10.32 -8.58
CA VAL A 228 -4.64 -10.69 -8.85
C VAL A 228 -3.76 -9.48 -8.52
N TYR A 229 -2.81 -9.66 -7.63
CA TYR A 229 -1.90 -8.60 -7.18
C TYR A 229 -0.44 -9.01 -7.36
N THR A 230 0.41 -8.10 -7.76
CA THR A 230 1.88 -8.29 -7.74
C THR A 230 2.58 -6.96 -7.43
N ASP A 231 3.88 -7.04 -7.16
CA ASP A 231 4.75 -5.89 -6.93
C ASP A 231 6.13 -6.17 -7.54
N ILE A 232 6.95 -5.14 -7.67
CA ILE A 232 8.28 -5.25 -8.24
C ILE A 232 9.11 -6.33 -7.54
N TRP A 233 9.86 -7.11 -8.33
CA TRP A 233 10.67 -8.21 -7.80
C TRP A 233 11.95 -7.75 -7.11
N VAL A 234 12.46 -6.58 -7.49
CA VAL A 234 13.71 -6.00 -6.98
C VAL A 234 13.51 -4.52 -6.74
N SER A 235 13.88 -4.05 -5.55
CA SER A 235 13.81 -2.63 -5.22
C SER A 235 14.97 -1.87 -5.87
N MET A 236 14.73 -0.63 -6.28
CA MET A 236 15.78 0.24 -6.82
C MET A 236 16.92 0.40 -5.81
N GLY A 237 18.17 0.20 -6.28
CA GLY A 237 19.36 0.30 -5.45
C GLY A 237 19.91 -1.02 -4.90
N GLU A 238 19.24 -2.15 -5.17
CA GLU A 238 19.79 -3.47 -4.85
C GLU A 238 20.91 -3.87 -5.84
N PRO A 239 21.94 -4.66 -5.41
CA PRO A 239 23.05 -5.09 -6.27
C PRO A 239 22.60 -5.92 -7.49
N ALA A 240 23.31 -5.77 -8.61
CA ALA A 240 22.97 -6.47 -9.86
C ALA A 240 22.95 -8.01 -9.74
N GLU A 241 23.78 -8.57 -8.87
CA GLU A 241 23.84 -10.01 -8.62
C GLU A 241 22.52 -10.55 -8.01
N LEU A 242 21.82 -9.73 -7.24
CA LEU A 242 20.51 -10.08 -6.69
C LEU A 242 19.43 -10.13 -7.78
N TRP A 243 19.57 -9.33 -8.84
CA TRP A 243 18.58 -9.29 -9.93
C TRP A 243 18.49 -10.64 -10.66
N ALA A 244 19.62 -11.23 -11.05
CA ALA A 244 19.64 -12.52 -11.74
C ALA A 244 18.93 -13.61 -10.93
N LYS A 245 19.28 -13.73 -9.66
CA LYS A 245 18.70 -14.71 -8.74
C LYS A 245 17.20 -14.47 -8.52
N ARG A 246 16.79 -13.20 -8.37
CA ARG A 246 15.39 -12.84 -8.16
C ARG A 246 14.55 -13.12 -9.40
N ILE A 247 15.07 -12.79 -10.58
CA ILE A 247 14.41 -13.07 -11.86
C ILE A 247 14.20 -14.57 -12.03
N GLU A 248 15.26 -15.37 -11.87
CA GLU A 248 15.16 -16.84 -11.99
C GLU A 248 14.09 -17.40 -11.03
N LEU A 249 14.08 -16.94 -9.80
CA LEU A 249 13.19 -17.42 -8.75
C LEU A 249 11.73 -16.98 -8.95
N LEU A 250 11.51 -15.76 -9.43
CA LEU A 250 10.19 -15.14 -9.50
C LEU A 250 9.52 -15.21 -10.87
N LEU A 251 10.28 -15.50 -11.94
CA LEU A 251 9.73 -15.61 -13.29
C LEU A 251 8.55 -16.59 -13.41
N PRO A 252 8.51 -17.74 -12.71
CA PRO A 252 7.34 -18.61 -12.71
C PRO A 252 6.05 -17.98 -12.15
N TYR A 253 6.18 -16.88 -11.39
CA TYR A 253 5.07 -16.17 -10.74
C TYR A 253 4.72 -14.86 -11.47
N GLN A 254 5.28 -14.62 -12.66
CA GLN A 254 4.94 -13.45 -13.48
C GLN A 254 3.44 -13.45 -13.80
N VAL A 255 2.79 -12.31 -13.57
CA VAL A 255 1.39 -12.14 -13.94
C VAL A 255 1.31 -11.89 -15.46
N ASN A 256 0.82 -12.88 -16.18
CA ASN A 256 0.65 -12.90 -17.63
C ASN A 256 -0.76 -13.35 -18.00
N LYS A 257 -1.08 -13.45 -19.29
CA LYS A 257 -2.40 -13.88 -19.77
C LYS A 257 -2.77 -15.29 -19.31
N GLU A 258 -1.80 -16.19 -19.27
CA GLU A 258 -2.00 -17.57 -18.86
C GLU A 258 -2.40 -17.64 -17.38
N LEU A 259 -1.74 -16.87 -16.52
CA LEU A 259 -2.09 -16.76 -15.12
C LEU A 259 -3.47 -16.11 -14.95
N MET A 260 -3.74 -15.00 -15.65
CA MET A 260 -5.05 -14.32 -15.58
C MET A 260 -6.19 -15.21 -16.07
N ALA A 261 -5.95 -16.10 -17.04
CA ALA A 261 -6.94 -17.08 -17.54
C ALA A 261 -7.28 -18.17 -16.52
N MET A 262 -6.42 -18.42 -15.52
CA MET A 262 -6.71 -19.35 -14.40
C MET A 262 -7.54 -18.70 -13.30
N ALA A 263 -7.58 -17.37 -13.23
CA ALA A 263 -8.42 -16.62 -12.30
C ALA A 263 -9.87 -16.56 -12.79
N LYS A 264 -10.77 -15.94 -12.03
CA LYS A 264 -12.14 -15.73 -12.49
C LYS A 264 -12.18 -14.81 -13.72
N PRO A 265 -13.13 -14.99 -14.64
CA PRO A 265 -13.25 -14.11 -15.82
C PRO A 265 -13.40 -12.62 -15.48
N GLU A 266 -14.05 -12.31 -14.36
CA GLU A 266 -14.24 -10.97 -13.83
C GLU A 266 -13.10 -10.49 -12.89
N ALA A 267 -12.05 -11.28 -12.72
CA ALA A 267 -10.93 -10.90 -11.86
C ALA A 267 -10.29 -9.60 -12.33
N ILE A 268 -9.89 -8.76 -11.38
CA ILE A 268 -9.12 -7.55 -11.64
C ILE A 268 -7.64 -7.74 -11.33
N PHE A 269 -6.80 -6.97 -12.00
CA PHE A 269 -5.37 -6.84 -11.73
C PHE A 269 -5.08 -5.54 -11.01
N LEU A 270 -4.32 -5.61 -9.90
CA LEU A 270 -3.86 -4.48 -9.10
C LEU A 270 -2.34 -4.47 -8.96
N HIS A 271 -1.77 -3.29 -8.80
CA HIS A 271 -0.33 -3.05 -8.62
C HIS A 271 -0.07 -1.67 -8.03
N CYS A 272 0.65 -1.58 -6.93
CA CYS A 272 0.91 -0.30 -6.23
C CYS A 272 1.75 0.71 -7.02
N LEU A 273 2.36 0.29 -8.13
CA LEU A 273 3.28 1.08 -8.95
C LEU A 273 4.55 1.58 -8.19
N PRO A 274 5.72 1.72 -8.85
CA PRO A 274 5.95 1.54 -10.31
C PRO A 274 5.95 0.06 -10.70
N SER A 275 5.85 -0.21 -12.01
CA SER A 275 5.90 -1.56 -12.58
C SER A 275 6.92 -1.62 -13.72
N PHE A 276 7.55 -2.79 -13.90
CA PHE A 276 8.45 -3.08 -15.02
C PHE A 276 7.77 -4.00 -16.03
N HIS A 277 6.66 -3.53 -16.60
CA HIS A 277 5.83 -4.27 -17.56
C HIS A 277 6.31 -4.16 -19.02
N ASP A 278 7.22 -3.22 -19.30
CA ASP A 278 7.76 -2.94 -20.62
C ASP A 278 9.23 -2.48 -20.59
N ARG A 279 9.74 -1.98 -21.73
CA ARG A 279 11.10 -1.49 -21.92
C ARG A 279 11.20 0.04 -21.97
N GLU A 280 10.12 0.77 -21.71
CA GLU A 280 10.08 2.24 -21.84
C GLU A 280 10.83 2.97 -20.71
N THR A 281 11.20 2.24 -19.64
CA THR A 281 12.02 2.80 -18.56
C THR A 281 13.50 2.43 -18.75
N THR A 282 14.41 3.24 -18.22
CA THR A 282 15.85 2.92 -18.21
C THR A 282 16.10 1.55 -17.59
N VAL A 283 15.44 1.26 -16.47
CA VAL A 283 15.59 -0.03 -15.77
C VAL A 283 15.04 -1.19 -16.61
N GLY A 284 13.86 -1.04 -17.22
CA GLY A 284 13.27 -2.07 -18.09
C GLY A 284 14.14 -2.40 -19.29
N GLU A 285 14.73 -1.38 -19.92
CA GLU A 285 15.66 -1.57 -21.05
C GLU A 285 16.96 -2.24 -20.60
N ASP A 286 17.51 -1.88 -19.44
CA ASP A 286 18.73 -2.51 -18.90
C ASP A 286 18.49 -3.98 -18.53
N ILE A 287 17.32 -4.33 -17.97
CA ILE A 287 16.90 -5.70 -17.70
C ILE A 287 16.82 -6.50 -18.99
N TYR A 288 16.18 -5.94 -20.02
CA TYR A 288 16.10 -6.60 -21.33
C TYR A 288 17.49 -6.88 -21.94
N ARG A 289 18.41 -5.91 -21.88
CA ARG A 289 19.78 -6.08 -22.38
C ARG A 289 20.56 -7.14 -21.62
N GLN A 290 20.36 -7.22 -20.29
CA GLN A 290 21.12 -8.15 -19.47
C GLN A 290 20.51 -9.55 -19.39
N PHE A 291 19.21 -9.69 -19.37
CA PHE A 291 18.51 -10.94 -19.09
C PHE A 291 17.60 -11.41 -20.25
N GLY A 292 17.38 -10.60 -21.25
CA GLY A 292 16.56 -10.94 -22.43
C GLY A 292 15.05 -10.97 -22.14
N ILE A 293 14.58 -10.50 -20.97
CA ILE A 293 13.17 -10.46 -20.60
C ILE A 293 12.58 -9.07 -20.85
N PRO A 294 11.47 -8.97 -21.60
CA PRO A 294 10.87 -7.67 -21.93
C PRO A 294 9.98 -7.09 -20.83
N ALA A 295 9.58 -7.90 -19.84
CA ALA A 295 8.74 -7.53 -18.73
C ALA A 295 9.11 -8.38 -17.50
N MET A 296 8.98 -7.83 -16.30
CA MET A 296 9.28 -8.54 -15.05
C MET A 296 8.02 -9.11 -14.39
N GLU A 297 7.50 -8.45 -13.36
CA GLU A 297 6.44 -8.97 -12.49
C GLU A 297 5.08 -9.10 -13.19
N VAL A 298 4.85 -8.34 -14.25
CA VAL A 298 3.63 -8.38 -15.05
C VAL A 298 3.94 -8.09 -16.52
N THR A 299 3.24 -8.74 -17.43
CA THR A 299 3.35 -8.46 -18.87
C THR A 299 2.52 -7.25 -19.28
N ASP A 300 2.97 -6.54 -20.35
CA ASP A 300 2.35 -5.30 -20.82
C ASP A 300 0.88 -5.47 -21.23
N ASP A 301 0.55 -6.59 -21.83
CA ASP A 301 -0.81 -6.92 -22.25
C ASP A 301 -1.79 -7.17 -21.09
N VAL A 302 -1.31 -7.59 -19.92
CA VAL A 302 -2.10 -7.62 -18.68
C VAL A 302 -2.16 -6.23 -18.07
N PHE A 303 -1.02 -5.54 -17.99
CA PHE A 303 -0.91 -4.22 -17.38
C PHE A 303 -1.79 -3.16 -18.06
N LEU A 304 -1.92 -3.21 -19.40
CA LEU A 304 -2.81 -2.37 -20.19
C LEU A 304 -4.15 -3.05 -20.53
N GLY A 305 -4.39 -4.22 -19.97
CA GLY A 305 -5.57 -5.03 -20.23
C GLY A 305 -6.86 -4.47 -19.61
N LYS A 306 -8.00 -4.99 -20.05
CA LYS A 306 -9.33 -4.55 -19.57
C LYS A 306 -9.58 -4.83 -18.08
N GLN A 307 -8.86 -5.78 -17.51
CA GLN A 307 -8.97 -6.19 -16.10
C GLN A 307 -8.06 -5.36 -15.17
N ALA A 308 -7.17 -4.55 -15.73
CA ALA A 308 -6.23 -3.72 -14.99
C ALA A 308 -6.92 -2.51 -14.34
N ARG A 309 -6.62 -2.26 -13.03
CA ARG A 309 -7.19 -1.16 -12.23
C ARG A 309 -6.12 -0.37 -11.46
N GLN A 310 -4.85 -0.57 -11.75
CA GLN A 310 -3.74 0.06 -11.02
C GLN A 310 -3.75 1.60 -11.12
N PHE A 311 -4.36 2.19 -12.13
CA PHE A 311 -4.47 3.64 -12.23
C PHE A 311 -5.65 4.19 -11.42
N ASP A 312 -6.78 3.46 -11.37
CA ASP A 312 -7.90 3.76 -10.46
C ASP A 312 -7.46 3.61 -8.99
N GLU A 313 -6.70 2.56 -8.70
CA GLU A 313 -6.04 2.32 -7.42
C GLU A 313 -5.12 3.48 -7.03
N ALA A 314 -4.28 3.96 -7.96
CA ALA A 314 -3.37 5.08 -7.72
C ALA A 314 -4.15 6.39 -7.45
N GLU A 315 -5.27 6.66 -8.14
CA GLU A 315 -6.16 7.77 -7.84
C GLU A 315 -6.79 7.62 -6.45
N ASN A 316 -7.28 6.42 -6.13
CA ASN A 316 -7.94 6.14 -4.86
C ASN A 316 -7.04 6.39 -3.65
N ARG A 317 -5.72 6.33 -3.79
CA ARG A 317 -4.77 6.71 -2.73
C ARG A 317 -4.98 8.14 -2.21
N MET A 318 -5.23 9.09 -3.10
CA MET A 318 -5.50 10.47 -2.69
C MET A 318 -6.77 10.56 -1.84
N HIS A 319 -7.82 9.83 -2.20
CA HIS A 319 -9.09 9.85 -1.50
C HIS A 319 -9.02 9.14 -0.14
N THR A 320 -8.34 8.02 -0.06
CA THR A 320 -8.15 7.28 1.20
C THR A 320 -7.22 8.02 2.16
N ILE A 321 -6.20 8.70 1.66
CA ILE A 321 -5.33 9.57 2.45
C ILE A 321 -6.13 10.76 3.01
N LYS A 322 -7.05 11.37 2.23
CA LYS A 322 -7.98 12.40 2.76
C LYS A 322 -8.81 11.84 3.92
N ALA A 323 -9.35 10.64 3.76
CA ALA A 323 -10.13 10.00 4.81
C ALA A 323 -9.34 9.78 6.10
N VAL A 324 -8.08 9.31 5.99
CA VAL A 324 -7.19 9.12 7.14
C VAL A 324 -6.89 10.45 7.83
N MET A 325 -6.44 11.47 7.08
CA MET A 325 -6.15 12.79 7.64
C MET A 325 -7.38 13.39 8.31
N TYR A 326 -8.52 13.38 7.65
CA TYR A 326 -9.75 13.92 8.18
C TYR A 326 -10.20 13.21 9.47
N ALA A 327 -10.26 11.89 9.46
CA ALA A 327 -10.77 11.11 10.58
C ALA A 327 -9.85 11.14 11.83
N THR A 328 -8.56 11.38 11.63
CA THR A 328 -7.59 11.47 12.73
C THR A 328 -7.39 12.89 13.27
N LEU A 329 -7.70 13.93 12.49
CA LEU A 329 -7.50 15.34 12.89
C LEU A 329 -8.78 16.04 13.33
N LYS A 330 -9.96 15.58 12.93
CA LYS A 330 -11.24 16.22 13.25
C LYS A 330 -11.89 15.63 14.55
#